data_bfbba958bfc75a109d1a8aa80a43964d
#
_entry.id   bfbba958bfc75a109d1a8aa80a43964d
#
_cell.length_a   1.000
_cell.length_b   1.000
_cell.length_c   1.000
_cell.angle_alpha   90.00
_cell.angle_beta   90.00
_cell.angle_gamma   90.00
#
_symmetry.space_group_name_H-M   'P 1'
#
loop_
_entity.id
_entity.type
_entity.pdbx_description
1 polymer ?
#
loop_
_entity_poly.entity_id
_entity_poly.type
_entity_poly.pdbx_seq_one_letter_code
_entity_poly.pdbx_strand_id
1 'polypeptide(L)'
;CALPIWTDYCYNLWLARFPGLNKDGAWHNGDSYFHVNIRTLVEVPYLYTRLTGYNYFSDPWYQGNALYVIYQQPPFSKSGGNGSSHQNVLTPSGTRVGYADALARMTGNTYAADYVRRITAKQPDILQQGSTSKAGGLAWFRLQCDKALPDGAGLKDLPMGHVFPQSGLASFSTSLDDTRKSAMLSFRSSPYGSTSHAIANQNAFNTFWNGQSLFYSSGHHTSFTDKHGVYCHRATRAHNSILVNGMGQRIGTEGYGWIPRHYVSDNISYVAGDASNAYGKVISPLWLLRGKQSNLEYSPENGWDDTGLKVFRRHIVTLGKSGYSFIYDELEAEEPVTWSYLLHTVTNPMNVDKTKEYVHIQATSKDGVSDAYLFSAGTLRTDTTSRFFVPAVNWLRADANGYFKPYPNHWHFTATSDKQKVYRFATIIYTHAKDNAENGQTVPRKLKDSSIQIGDWNIKANVSTAGKPSFEVRNTRKG
;
A
#
# COMPACT_ATOMS: atom_id res chain seq x y z
N CYS A 1 11.67 45.91 -9.55
CA CYS A 1 11.41 44.63 -10.21
C CYS A 1 11.63 43.43 -9.27
N ALA A 2 10.73 43.23 -8.30
CA ALA A 2 10.81 42.11 -7.38
C ALA A 2 10.40 40.76 -8.06
N LEU A 3 9.56 40.78 -9.10
CA LEU A 3 8.99 39.60 -9.74
C LEU A 3 10.05 38.62 -10.30
N PRO A 4 11.08 39.06 -11.04
CA PRO A 4 12.13 38.14 -11.52
C PRO A 4 12.89 37.46 -10.39
N ILE A 5 13.19 38.21 -9.30
CA ILE A 5 13.92 37.67 -8.13
C ILE A 5 13.08 36.59 -7.42
N TRP A 6 11.80 36.85 -7.22
CA TRP A 6 10.89 35.86 -6.62
C TRP A 6 10.68 34.64 -7.52
N THR A 7 10.57 34.83 -8.83
CA THR A 7 10.45 33.75 -9.80
C THR A 7 11.69 32.87 -9.77
N ASP A 8 12.88 33.45 -9.77
CA ASP A 8 14.15 32.73 -9.71
C ASP A 8 14.30 31.98 -8.38
N TYR A 9 13.99 32.63 -7.26
CA TYR A 9 14.01 32.00 -5.95
C TYR A 9 13.05 30.80 -5.86
N CYS A 10 11.80 30.96 -6.27
CA CYS A 10 10.80 29.88 -6.26
C CYS A 10 11.20 28.72 -7.17
N TYR A 11 11.77 29.04 -8.34
CA TYR A 11 12.27 28.06 -9.28
C TYR A 11 13.44 27.25 -8.71
N ASN A 12 14.44 27.89 -8.15
CA ASN A 12 15.58 27.23 -7.51
C ASN A 12 15.16 26.38 -6.32
N LEU A 13 14.21 26.86 -5.52
CA LEU A 13 13.62 26.07 -4.43
C LEU A 13 12.87 24.84 -4.94
N TRP A 14 12.15 24.98 -6.05
CA TRP A 14 11.44 23.84 -6.67
C TRP A 14 12.43 22.82 -7.23
N LEU A 15 13.47 23.24 -7.94
CA LEU A 15 14.55 22.36 -8.42
C LEU A 15 15.24 21.59 -7.28
N ALA A 16 15.46 22.26 -6.15
CA ALA A 16 16.14 21.64 -5.01
C ALA A 16 15.26 20.61 -4.29
N ARG A 17 13.95 20.80 -4.29
CA ARG A 17 13.04 19.96 -3.49
C ARG A 17 12.35 18.88 -4.29
N PHE A 18 12.00 19.14 -5.53
CA PHE A 18 10.96 18.38 -6.18
C PHE A 18 11.43 17.00 -6.61
N PRO A 19 12.29 16.79 -7.59
CA PRO A 19 12.77 15.44 -7.88
C PRO A 19 13.89 14.98 -6.93
N GLY A 20 14.30 15.82 -5.99
CA GLY A 20 15.35 15.50 -5.02
C GLY A 20 14.91 14.60 -3.86
N LEU A 21 13.61 14.40 -3.65
CA LEU A 21 13.09 13.55 -2.57
C LEU A 21 13.29 12.07 -2.87
N ASN A 22 13.13 11.67 -4.13
CA ASN A 22 13.43 10.33 -4.64
C ASN A 22 13.66 10.42 -6.14
N LYS A 23 14.28 9.37 -6.71
CA LYS A 23 14.55 9.30 -8.15
C LYS A 23 13.69 8.24 -8.85
N ASP A 24 12.93 7.44 -8.10
CA ASP A 24 12.11 6.38 -8.64
C ASP A 24 10.71 6.83 -9.08
N GLY A 25 10.36 8.08 -8.83
CA GLY A 25 9.13 8.70 -9.29
C GLY A 25 7.91 8.46 -8.40
N ALA A 26 7.98 7.62 -7.37
CA ALA A 26 6.82 7.39 -6.53
C ALA A 26 6.60 8.50 -5.50
N TRP A 27 5.35 8.63 -5.05
CA TRP A 27 4.96 9.62 -4.05
C TRP A 27 4.91 9.01 -2.66
N HIS A 28 5.76 9.44 -1.76
CA HIS A 28 5.95 8.85 -0.44
C HIS A 28 4.87 9.19 0.60
N ASN A 29 4.14 10.28 0.40
CA ASN A 29 3.21 10.85 1.39
C ASN A 29 1.75 10.39 1.22
N GLY A 30 1.53 9.31 0.49
CA GLY A 30 0.23 8.68 0.29
C GLY A 30 -0.59 9.23 -0.88
N ASP A 31 -1.50 8.40 -1.37
CA ASP A 31 -2.28 8.65 -2.59
C ASP A 31 -3.18 9.88 -2.51
N SER A 32 -3.80 10.15 -1.36
CA SER A 32 -4.67 11.33 -1.23
C SER A 32 -3.89 12.63 -1.34
N TYR A 33 -2.67 12.66 -0.79
CA TYR A 33 -1.79 13.82 -0.91
C TYR A 33 -1.11 13.91 -2.26
N PHE A 34 -0.84 12.81 -2.91
CA PHE A 34 -0.48 12.82 -4.32
C PHE A 34 -1.55 13.55 -5.15
N HIS A 35 -2.82 13.21 -4.94
CA HIS A 35 -3.97 13.84 -5.62
C HIS A 35 -4.02 15.37 -5.42
N VAL A 36 -3.78 15.83 -4.20
CA VAL A 36 -3.79 17.27 -3.89
C VAL A 36 -2.66 18.01 -4.59
N ASN A 37 -1.52 17.34 -4.80
CA ASN A 37 -0.34 17.95 -5.41
C ASN A 37 -0.29 17.84 -6.94
N ILE A 38 -1.16 17.06 -7.58
CA ILE A 38 -1.17 16.84 -9.03
C ILE A 38 -1.17 18.16 -9.81
N ARG A 39 -1.94 19.15 -9.39
CA ARG A 39 -1.96 20.46 -10.05
C ARG A 39 -0.57 21.08 -10.08
N THR A 40 0.10 21.17 -8.93
CA THR A 40 1.44 21.75 -8.81
C THR A 40 2.47 20.95 -9.61
N LEU A 41 2.34 19.62 -9.66
CA LEU A 41 3.21 18.72 -10.42
C LEU A 41 3.18 18.94 -11.92
N VAL A 42 2.10 19.53 -12.46
CA VAL A 42 1.98 19.90 -13.88
C VAL A 42 2.17 21.40 -14.09
N GLU A 43 1.52 22.23 -13.28
CA GLU A 43 1.45 23.69 -13.48
C GLU A 43 2.84 24.31 -13.41
N VAL A 44 3.63 23.99 -12.40
CA VAL A 44 4.97 24.56 -12.22
C VAL A 44 5.91 24.18 -13.36
N PRO A 45 6.17 22.91 -13.67
CA PRO A 45 7.09 22.55 -14.76
C PRO A 45 6.59 23.01 -16.13
N TYR A 46 5.28 23.02 -16.37
CA TYR A 46 4.71 23.50 -17.62
C TYR A 46 4.96 25.00 -17.81
N LEU A 47 4.69 25.83 -16.80
CA LEU A 47 4.93 27.27 -16.86
C LEU A 47 6.43 27.59 -17.06
N TYR A 48 7.31 26.91 -16.32
CA TYR A 48 8.76 27.09 -16.51
C TYR A 48 9.24 26.60 -17.87
N THR A 49 8.69 25.50 -18.40
CA THR A 49 8.98 25.06 -19.76
C THR A 49 8.62 26.15 -20.78
N ARG A 50 7.46 26.80 -20.61
CA ARG A 50 7.01 27.89 -21.48
C ARG A 50 7.88 29.15 -21.37
N LEU A 51 8.32 29.46 -20.17
CA LEU A 51 9.15 30.66 -19.89
C LEU A 51 10.59 30.51 -20.39
N THR A 52 11.16 29.33 -20.25
CA THR A 52 12.60 29.12 -20.47
C THR A 52 12.92 28.38 -21.77
N GLY A 53 11.94 27.72 -22.39
CA GLY A 53 12.14 26.82 -23.53
C GLY A 53 12.73 25.45 -23.16
N TYR A 54 13.12 25.23 -21.90
CA TYR A 54 13.63 23.95 -21.42
C TYR A 54 12.47 23.05 -20.96
N ASN A 55 12.46 21.80 -21.42
CA ASN A 55 11.41 20.85 -21.01
C ASN A 55 11.67 20.24 -19.63
N TYR A 56 11.09 20.80 -18.59
CA TYR A 56 11.23 20.31 -17.21
C TYR A 56 10.58 18.93 -16.96
N PHE A 57 9.74 18.44 -17.84
CA PHE A 57 9.24 17.07 -17.82
C PHE A 57 10.24 16.04 -18.37
N SER A 58 11.40 16.48 -18.87
CA SER A 58 12.49 15.59 -19.24
C SER A 58 13.21 14.96 -18.04
N ASP A 59 12.96 15.42 -16.81
CA ASP A 59 13.47 14.80 -15.62
C ASP A 59 12.97 13.35 -15.50
N PRO A 60 13.87 12.34 -15.30
CA PRO A 60 13.52 10.94 -15.19
C PRO A 60 12.45 10.63 -14.13
N TRP A 61 12.31 11.47 -13.13
CA TRP A 61 11.27 11.35 -12.12
C TRP A 61 9.86 11.28 -12.74
N TYR A 62 9.58 12.05 -13.77
CA TYR A 62 8.26 12.05 -14.43
C TYR A 62 7.97 10.75 -15.16
N GLN A 63 8.98 10.08 -15.72
CA GLN A 63 8.82 8.73 -16.30
C GLN A 63 8.49 7.71 -15.21
N GLY A 64 9.22 7.74 -14.10
CA GLY A 64 8.93 6.91 -12.92
C GLY A 64 7.55 7.22 -12.33
N ASN A 65 7.16 8.50 -12.30
CA ASN A 65 5.87 8.90 -11.77
C ASN A 65 4.68 8.43 -12.65
N ALA A 66 4.87 8.33 -13.96
CA ALA A 66 3.88 7.69 -14.84
C ALA A 66 3.66 6.21 -14.43
N LEU A 67 4.72 5.47 -14.14
CA LEU A 67 4.62 4.10 -13.63
C LEU A 67 3.98 4.05 -12.23
N TYR A 68 4.30 4.99 -11.35
CA TYR A 68 3.64 5.11 -10.05
C TYR A 68 2.12 5.29 -10.19
N VAL A 69 1.68 6.17 -11.09
CA VAL A 69 0.25 6.38 -11.37
C VAL A 69 -0.43 5.07 -11.76
N ILE A 70 0.20 4.29 -12.64
CA ILE A 70 -0.35 3.04 -13.18
C ILE A 70 -0.34 1.92 -12.15
N TYR A 71 0.80 1.64 -11.52
CA TYR A 71 0.95 0.50 -10.62
C TYR A 71 0.27 0.69 -9.26
N GLN A 72 0.19 1.92 -8.76
CA GLN A 72 -0.53 2.19 -7.51
C GLN A 72 -2.04 2.22 -7.67
N GLN A 73 -2.53 2.54 -8.86
CA GLN A 73 -3.96 2.54 -9.14
C GLN A 73 -4.21 2.18 -10.61
N PRO A 74 -4.19 0.89 -10.95
CA PRO A 74 -4.52 0.44 -12.31
C PRO A 74 -5.90 0.95 -12.76
N PRO A 75 -6.23 0.93 -14.06
CA PRO A 75 -7.53 1.35 -14.54
C PRO A 75 -8.67 0.68 -13.78
N PHE A 76 -9.63 1.46 -13.31
CA PHE A 76 -10.82 0.99 -12.56
C PHE A 76 -10.53 0.33 -11.22
N SER A 77 -9.30 0.38 -10.72
CA SER A 77 -8.92 -0.18 -9.42
C SER A 77 -9.02 0.84 -8.30
N LYS A 78 -9.27 0.36 -7.08
CA LYS A 78 -8.97 1.08 -5.85
C LYS A 78 -7.45 1.28 -5.75
N SER A 79 -7.01 2.34 -5.08
CA SER A 79 -5.58 2.60 -4.88
C SER A 79 -4.92 1.58 -3.95
N GLY A 80 -3.61 1.45 -4.05
CA GLY A 80 -2.79 0.52 -3.27
C GLY A 80 -2.88 0.65 -1.75
N GLY A 81 -3.58 1.67 -1.23
CA GLY A 81 -3.88 1.81 0.19
C GLY A 81 -2.76 2.44 1.01
N ASN A 82 -1.91 3.25 0.41
CA ASN A 82 -0.80 3.93 1.08
C ASN A 82 -1.18 5.34 1.52
N GLY A 83 -0.88 5.66 2.78
CA GLY A 83 -1.12 6.97 3.39
C GLY A 83 -2.54 7.17 3.94
N SER A 84 -2.75 8.26 4.69
CA SER A 84 -4.04 8.59 5.26
C SER A 84 -5.06 8.93 4.17
N SER A 85 -6.35 8.74 4.47
CA SER A 85 -7.48 8.91 3.54
C SER A 85 -7.46 7.96 2.33
N HIS A 86 -6.71 6.87 2.37
CA HIS A 86 -6.65 5.89 1.29
C HIS A 86 -8.02 5.28 0.96
N GLN A 87 -8.94 5.18 1.93
CA GLN A 87 -10.30 4.69 1.67
C GLN A 87 -11.09 5.61 0.74
N ASN A 88 -10.77 6.90 0.68
CA ASN A 88 -11.46 7.87 -0.16
C ASN A 88 -11.04 7.82 -1.63
N VAL A 89 -9.94 7.13 -1.94
CA VAL A 89 -9.41 6.97 -3.30
C VAL A 89 -9.88 5.63 -3.85
N LEU A 90 -11.10 5.59 -4.35
CA LEU A 90 -11.80 4.34 -4.71
C LEU A 90 -11.49 3.87 -6.13
N THR A 91 -11.45 4.81 -7.08
CA THR A 91 -11.16 4.56 -8.50
C THR A 91 -10.37 5.73 -9.05
N PRO A 92 -9.67 5.59 -10.19
CA PRO A 92 -9.02 6.72 -10.82
C PRO A 92 -10.01 7.87 -11.05
N SER A 93 -9.67 9.05 -10.56
CA SER A 93 -10.47 10.27 -10.71
C SER A 93 -10.09 11.03 -11.98
N GLY A 94 -10.94 11.97 -12.41
CA GLY A 94 -10.61 12.88 -13.49
C GLY A 94 -9.28 13.63 -13.31
N THR A 95 -8.94 13.98 -12.06
CA THR A 95 -7.66 14.59 -11.72
C THR A 95 -6.48 13.65 -12.00
N ARG A 96 -6.57 12.36 -11.61
CA ARG A 96 -5.52 11.37 -11.83
C ARG A 96 -5.38 11.04 -13.31
N VAL A 97 -6.50 10.89 -14.02
CA VAL A 97 -6.50 10.62 -15.46
C VAL A 97 -5.97 11.83 -16.24
N GLY A 98 -6.37 13.05 -15.87
CA GLY A 98 -5.82 14.28 -16.44
C GLY A 98 -4.33 14.47 -16.21
N TYR A 99 -3.82 14.00 -15.07
CA TYR A 99 -2.39 13.98 -14.79
C TYR A 99 -1.64 12.96 -15.67
N ALA A 100 -2.19 11.76 -15.82
CA ALA A 100 -1.63 10.76 -16.75
C ALA A 100 -1.62 11.28 -18.20
N ASP A 101 -2.67 12.00 -18.63
CA ASP A 101 -2.74 12.67 -19.92
C ASP A 101 -1.61 13.70 -20.07
N ALA A 102 -1.38 14.54 -19.05
CA ALA A 102 -0.30 15.52 -19.07
C ALA A 102 1.08 14.86 -19.13
N LEU A 103 1.31 13.82 -18.33
CA LEU A 103 2.56 13.05 -18.36
C LEU A 103 2.79 12.44 -19.75
N ALA A 104 1.78 11.77 -20.32
CA ALA A 104 1.88 11.16 -21.65
C ALA A 104 2.29 12.18 -22.72
N ARG A 105 1.65 13.33 -22.75
CA ARG A 105 1.92 14.40 -23.75
C ARG A 105 3.30 15.04 -23.56
N MET A 106 3.70 15.29 -22.32
CA MET A 106 4.94 16.03 -22.02
C MET A 106 6.19 15.15 -22.02
N THR A 107 6.05 13.86 -21.69
CA THR A 107 7.17 12.92 -21.60
C THR A 107 7.26 11.92 -22.76
N GLY A 108 6.21 11.84 -23.61
CA GLY A 108 6.10 10.81 -24.63
C GLY A 108 5.79 9.41 -24.06
N ASN A 109 5.31 9.30 -22.82
CA ASN A 109 5.07 8.01 -22.16
C ASN A 109 3.81 7.33 -22.73
N THR A 110 4.01 6.25 -23.49
CA THR A 110 2.93 5.52 -24.18
C THR A 110 2.07 4.70 -23.21
N TYR A 111 2.62 4.25 -22.11
CA TYR A 111 1.87 3.52 -21.05
C TYR A 111 0.86 4.44 -20.36
N ALA A 112 1.27 5.66 -20.04
CA ALA A 112 0.36 6.68 -19.51
C ALA A 112 -0.73 7.04 -20.53
N ALA A 113 -0.40 7.09 -21.82
CA ALA A 113 -1.37 7.31 -22.89
C ALA A 113 -2.39 6.18 -22.99
N ASP A 114 -1.95 4.91 -22.94
CA ASP A 114 -2.85 3.75 -22.93
C ASP A 114 -3.74 3.72 -21.69
N TYR A 115 -3.20 4.05 -20.50
CA TYR A 115 -3.96 4.22 -19.27
C TYR A 115 -5.12 5.21 -19.44
N VAL A 116 -4.85 6.38 -20.03
CA VAL A 116 -5.87 7.40 -20.32
C VAL A 116 -6.91 6.86 -21.29
N ARG A 117 -6.48 6.28 -22.43
CA ARG A 117 -7.39 5.76 -23.47
C ARG A 117 -8.34 4.70 -22.92
N ARG A 118 -7.85 3.77 -22.09
CA ARG A 118 -8.68 2.70 -21.48
C ARG A 118 -9.75 3.25 -20.57
N ILE A 119 -9.41 4.24 -19.76
CA ILE A 119 -10.37 4.85 -18.84
C ILE A 119 -11.38 5.70 -19.61
N THR A 120 -10.91 6.55 -20.53
CA THR A 120 -11.80 7.43 -21.30
C THR A 120 -12.71 6.67 -22.26
N ALA A 121 -12.28 5.51 -22.78
CA ALA A 121 -13.13 4.64 -23.60
C ALA A 121 -14.39 4.17 -22.87
N LYS A 122 -14.33 3.99 -21.53
CA LYS A 122 -15.47 3.59 -20.69
C LYS A 122 -16.13 4.74 -19.96
N GLN A 123 -15.39 5.81 -19.74
CA GLN A 123 -15.82 7.01 -19.04
C GLN A 123 -15.41 8.26 -19.84
N PRO A 124 -16.08 8.56 -20.97
CA PRO A 124 -15.68 9.64 -21.88
C PRO A 124 -15.57 11.01 -21.19
N ASP A 125 -16.44 11.27 -20.23
CA ASP A 125 -16.51 12.55 -19.54
C ASP A 125 -15.58 12.67 -18.32
N ILE A 126 -14.77 11.64 -18.02
CA ILE A 126 -13.95 11.63 -16.79
C ILE A 126 -12.96 12.80 -16.76
N LEU A 127 -12.44 13.21 -17.90
CA LEU A 127 -11.52 14.34 -18.00
C LEU A 127 -12.20 15.71 -17.81
N GLN A 128 -13.53 15.75 -17.89
CA GLN A 128 -14.32 16.96 -17.65
C GLN A 128 -14.78 17.02 -16.18
N GLN A 129 -14.81 15.89 -15.49
CA GLN A 129 -15.20 15.83 -14.09
C GLN A 129 -14.21 16.59 -13.22
N GLY A 130 -14.72 17.35 -12.27
CA GLY A 130 -13.93 18.13 -11.36
C GLY A 130 -13.30 19.39 -11.96
N SER A 131 -13.74 19.83 -13.14
CA SER A 131 -13.29 21.08 -13.76
C SER A 131 -13.47 22.32 -12.85
N THR A 132 -14.41 22.25 -11.93
CA THR A 132 -14.69 23.29 -10.92
C THR A 132 -13.93 23.06 -9.62
N SER A 133 -13.29 21.90 -9.43
CA SER A 133 -12.49 21.60 -8.26
C SER A 133 -11.06 22.08 -8.40
N LYS A 134 -10.36 22.20 -7.28
CA LYS A 134 -9.00 22.79 -7.18
C LYS A 134 -7.95 22.13 -8.10
N ALA A 135 -8.20 20.95 -8.64
CA ALA A 135 -7.27 20.24 -9.52
C ALA A 135 -7.93 19.62 -10.75
N GLY A 136 -9.25 19.86 -10.94
CA GLY A 136 -10.10 19.13 -11.86
C GLY A 136 -9.50 18.89 -13.23
N GLY A 137 -9.41 17.63 -13.63
CA GLY A 137 -9.05 17.11 -14.95
C GLY A 137 -7.91 17.79 -15.72
N LEU A 138 -7.28 18.84 -15.16
CA LEU A 138 -6.28 19.69 -15.82
C LEU A 138 -6.78 20.23 -17.19
N ALA A 139 -8.04 20.63 -17.29
CA ALA A 139 -8.64 21.11 -18.54
C ALA A 139 -7.84 22.28 -19.14
N TRP A 140 -7.36 23.21 -18.31
CA TRP A 140 -6.53 24.33 -18.73
C TRP A 140 -5.27 23.86 -19.48
N PHE A 141 -4.61 22.80 -19.00
CA PHE A 141 -3.42 22.24 -19.65
C PHE A 141 -3.78 21.67 -21.04
N ARG A 142 -4.85 20.88 -21.15
CA ARG A 142 -5.26 20.30 -22.43
C ARG A 142 -5.70 21.36 -23.45
N LEU A 143 -6.24 22.50 -23.00
CA LEU A 143 -6.57 23.61 -23.87
C LEU A 143 -5.34 24.34 -24.46
N GLN A 144 -4.21 24.25 -23.75
CA GLN A 144 -2.97 24.94 -24.14
C GLN A 144 -1.91 24.00 -24.75
N CYS A 145 -2.03 22.70 -24.53
CA CYS A 145 -1.08 21.71 -25.01
C CYS A 145 -1.48 21.21 -26.39
N ASP A 146 -0.64 21.48 -27.36
CA ASP A 146 -0.81 21.09 -28.78
C ASP A 146 -0.30 19.67 -29.08
N LYS A 147 0.41 19.04 -28.13
CA LYS A 147 0.93 17.69 -28.28
C LYS A 147 -0.18 16.66 -28.23
N ALA A 148 -0.21 15.74 -29.19
CA ALA A 148 -1.11 14.58 -29.19
C ALA A 148 -0.70 13.56 -28.12
N LEU A 149 -1.62 12.68 -27.73
CA LEU A 149 -1.27 11.49 -26.94
C LEU A 149 -0.38 10.57 -27.80
N PRO A 150 0.78 10.12 -27.28
CA PRO A 150 1.67 9.25 -28.03
C PRO A 150 1.05 7.87 -28.26
N ASP A 151 1.36 7.26 -29.40
CA ASP A 151 1.06 5.87 -29.72
C ASP A 151 2.27 4.99 -29.46
N GLY A 152 2.04 3.71 -29.11
CA GLY A 152 3.11 2.75 -28.85
C GLY A 152 2.70 1.64 -27.91
N ALA A 153 3.67 1.14 -27.13
CA ALA A 153 3.47 0.08 -26.16
C ALA A 153 2.39 0.45 -25.12
N GLY A 154 1.53 -0.51 -24.77
CA GLY A 154 0.43 -0.33 -23.85
C GLY A 154 0.64 -1.05 -22.51
N LEU A 155 -0.36 -0.97 -21.62
CA LEU A 155 -0.30 -1.57 -20.28
C LEU A 155 -0.04 -3.08 -20.29
N LYS A 156 -0.45 -3.79 -21.34
CA LYS A 156 -0.19 -5.22 -21.56
C LYS A 156 1.30 -5.57 -21.70
N ASP A 157 2.11 -4.60 -22.08
CA ASP A 157 3.54 -4.75 -22.34
C ASP A 157 4.39 -4.40 -21.11
N LEU A 158 3.75 -3.89 -20.04
CA LEU A 158 4.42 -3.64 -18.76
C LEU A 158 4.66 -4.94 -17.98
N PRO A 159 5.78 -5.04 -17.24
CA PRO A 159 5.97 -6.11 -16.26
C PRO A 159 4.79 -6.23 -15.29
N MET A 160 4.55 -7.44 -14.76
CA MET A 160 3.46 -7.66 -13.80
C MET A 160 3.67 -7.00 -12.44
N GLY A 161 4.84 -6.47 -12.17
CA GLY A 161 5.15 -5.76 -10.94
C GLY A 161 6.09 -4.59 -11.15
N HIS A 162 6.06 -3.65 -10.23
CA HIS A 162 7.02 -2.57 -10.15
C HIS A 162 7.38 -2.28 -8.70
N VAL A 163 8.66 -2.01 -8.45
CA VAL A 163 9.18 -1.65 -7.14
C VAL A 163 9.80 -0.28 -7.21
N PHE A 164 9.44 0.58 -6.27
CA PHE A 164 9.97 1.92 -6.05
C PHE A 164 10.83 1.90 -4.77
N PRO A 165 12.09 1.45 -4.85
CA PRO A 165 12.88 1.16 -3.65
C PRO A 165 13.24 2.40 -2.84
N GLN A 166 13.42 3.55 -3.50
CA GLN A 166 13.73 4.80 -2.81
C GLN A 166 12.51 5.41 -2.08
N SER A 167 11.32 5.13 -2.58
CA SER A 167 10.07 5.54 -1.91
C SER A 167 9.53 4.44 -0.98
N GLY A 168 10.04 3.21 -1.10
CA GLY A 168 9.64 2.07 -0.30
C GLY A 168 8.25 1.54 -0.64
N LEU A 169 7.91 1.50 -1.93
CA LEU A 169 6.62 1.01 -2.42
C LEU A 169 6.82 -0.10 -3.46
N ALA A 170 5.90 -1.05 -3.48
CA ALA A 170 5.83 -2.05 -4.54
C ALA A 170 4.37 -2.38 -4.86
N SER A 171 4.12 -2.79 -6.10
CA SER A 171 2.83 -3.28 -6.55
C SER A 171 3.02 -4.38 -7.59
N PHE A 172 2.26 -5.46 -7.46
CA PHE A 172 2.28 -6.62 -8.33
C PHE A 172 0.85 -6.92 -8.76
N SER A 173 0.64 -7.13 -10.06
CA SER A 173 -0.68 -7.42 -10.62
C SER A 173 -0.59 -8.57 -11.60
N THR A 174 -1.56 -9.47 -11.60
CA THR A 174 -1.61 -10.58 -12.57
C THR A 174 -1.97 -10.10 -13.98
N SER A 175 -2.58 -8.91 -14.10
CA SER A 175 -2.79 -8.16 -15.33
C SER A 175 -2.98 -6.67 -15.03
N LEU A 176 -2.32 -5.80 -15.77
CA LEU A 176 -2.60 -4.36 -15.79
C LEU A 176 -3.58 -3.98 -16.92
N ASP A 177 -3.76 -4.90 -17.87
CA ASP A 177 -4.59 -4.71 -19.06
C ASP A 177 -6.08 -4.89 -18.76
N ASP A 178 -6.45 -5.90 -17.98
CA ASP A 178 -7.82 -6.16 -17.56
C ASP A 178 -7.92 -6.38 -16.05
N THR A 179 -8.24 -5.33 -15.32
CA THR A 179 -8.41 -5.39 -13.87
C THR A 179 -9.59 -6.26 -13.42
N ARG A 180 -10.56 -6.55 -14.30
CA ARG A 180 -11.73 -7.41 -14.00
C ARG A 180 -11.34 -8.87 -13.76
N LYS A 181 -10.15 -9.25 -14.17
CA LYS A 181 -9.58 -10.61 -14.00
C LYS A 181 -8.20 -10.57 -13.35
N SER A 182 -7.92 -9.50 -12.61
CA SER A 182 -6.60 -9.27 -12.02
C SER A 182 -6.63 -9.34 -10.51
N ALA A 183 -5.72 -10.14 -9.97
CA ALA A 183 -5.27 -10.03 -8.59
C ALA A 183 -4.15 -8.97 -8.52
N MET A 184 -4.20 -8.12 -7.50
CA MET A 184 -3.13 -7.17 -7.20
C MET A 184 -2.71 -7.31 -5.73
N LEU A 185 -1.41 -7.15 -5.48
CA LEU A 185 -0.82 -6.99 -4.14
C LEU A 185 -0.01 -5.71 -4.11
N SER A 186 -0.30 -4.82 -3.16
CA SER A 186 0.53 -3.65 -2.86
C SER A 186 1.31 -3.85 -1.57
N PHE A 187 2.49 -3.24 -1.49
CA PHE A 187 3.40 -3.36 -0.34
C PHE A 187 4.07 -2.03 -0.04
N ARG A 188 4.33 -1.77 1.26
CA ARG A 188 5.06 -0.59 1.70
C ARG A 188 6.09 -0.91 2.78
N SER A 189 7.33 -0.46 2.56
CA SER A 189 8.42 -0.37 3.54
C SER A 189 9.27 0.86 3.18
N SER A 190 8.96 2.00 3.79
CA SER A 190 9.37 3.32 3.28
C SER A 190 10.38 4.02 4.19
N PRO A 191 11.46 4.62 3.62
CA PRO A 191 12.44 5.39 4.36
C PRO A 191 11.89 6.72 4.91
N TYR A 192 10.72 7.14 4.44
CA TYR A 192 10.07 8.40 4.88
C TYR A 192 9.26 8.26 6.18
N GLY A 193 9.30 7.09 6.82
CA GLY A 193 8.57 6.86 8.06
C GLY A 193 7.07 7.04 7.94
N SER A 194 6.45 7.60 8.96
CA SER A 194 5.01 7.87 9.04
C SER A 194 4.71 9.32 9.43
N THR A 195 5.40 10.25 8.80
CA THR A 195 5.16 11.70 8.98
C THR A 195 4.05 12.21 8.06
N SER A 196 3.47 13.37 8.38
CA SER A 196 2.40 14.03 7.62
C SER A 196 1.26 13.04 7.29
N HIS A 197 0.99 12.74 6.03
CA HIS A 197 -0.07 11.82 5.59
C HIS A 197 0.40 10.38 5.36
N ALA A 198 1.68 10.07 5.51
CA ALA A 198 2.14 8.70 5.65
C ALA A 198 1.69 8.12 7.00
N ILE A 199 1.48 6.82 7.07
CA ILE A 199 0.94 6.09 8.22
C ILE A 199 1.92 5.03 8.73
N ALA A 200 1.75 4.57 9.97
CA ALA A 200 2.66 3.61 10.60
C ALA A 200 2.36 2.17 10.13
N ASN A 201 2.64 1.91 8.85
CA ASN A 201 2.34 0.67 8.15
C ASN A 201 3.55 0.09 7.39
N GLN A 202 4.74 0.18 7.98
CA GLN A 202 5.92 -0.45 7.39
C GLN A 202 5.72 -1.97 7.33
N ASN A 203 6.18 -2.56 6.24
CA ASN A 203 5.97 -3.96 5.90
C ASN A 203 4.50 -4.39 5.82
N ALA A 204 3.56 -3.46 5.64
CA ALA A 204 2.17 -3.82 5.37
C ALA A 204 1.94 -4.10 3.89
N PHE A 205 0.98 -4.99 3.62
CA PHE A 205 0.51 -5.31 2.27
C PHE A 205 -1.01 -5.19 2.19
N ASN A 206 -1.53 -5.02 0.99
CA ASN A 206 -2.97 -5.10 0.71
C ASN A 206 -3.20 -5.97 -0.52
N THR A 207 -4.37 -6.61 -0.59
CA THR A 207 -4.76 -7.47 -1.72
C THR A 207 -6.03 -7.00 -2.38
N PHE A 208 -6.13 -7.23 -3.69
CA PHE A 208 -7.27 -6.77 -4.49
C PHE A 208 -7.62 -7.81 -5.55
N TRP A 209 -8.91 -7.90 -5.85
CA TRP A 209 -9.42 -8.60 -7.01
C TRP A 209 -10.38 -7.69 -7.76
N ASN A 210 -10.29 -7.67 -9.09
CA ASN A 210 -11.16 -6.83 -9.94
C ASN A 210 -11.16 -5.36 -9.47
N GLY A 211 -10.01 -4.84 -9.01
CA GLY A 211 -9.87 -3.49 -8.47
C GLY A 211 -10.54 -3.25 -7.11
N GLN A 212 -11.19 -4.26 -6.51
CA GLN A 212 -11.80 -4.19 -5.19
C GLN A 212 -10.84 -4.68 -4.11
N SER A 213 -10.75 -3.96 -3.00
CA SER A 213 -9.91 -4.34 -1.87
C SER A 213 -10.47 -5.55 -1.13
N LEU A 214 -9.57 -6.44 -0.70
CA LEU A 214 -9.84 -7.64 0.09
C LEU A 214 -9.17 -7.52 1.45
N PHE A 215 -7.94 -8.03 1.66
CA PHE A 215 -7.16 -7.62 2.83
C PHE A 215 -6.68 -6.19 2.62
N TYR A 216 -7.15 -5.27 3.45
CA TYR A 216 -6.91 -3.86 3.23
C TYR A 216 -6.80 -3.08 4.54
N SER A 217 -5.96 -2.06 4.57
CA SER A 217 -5.79 -1.16 5.71
C SER A 217 -7.13 -0.60 6.21
N SER A 218 -7.35 -0.67 7.52
CA SER A 218 -8.59 -0.26 8.18
C SER A 218 -8.50 1.15 8.81
N GLY A 219 -9.51 1.52 9.59
CA GLY A 219 -9.63 2.83 10.22
C GLY A 219 -10.07 3.94 9.27
N HIS A 220 -10.44 5.07 9.80
CA HIS A 220 -10.93 6.22 9.04
C HIS A 220 -10.07 7.46 9.30
N HIS A 221 -9.72 8.16 8.25
CA HIS A 221 -9.10 9.48 8.41
C HIS A 221 -10.15 10.48 8.85
N THR A 222 -10.17 10.79 10.15
CA THR A 222 -11.08 11.80 10.74
C THR A 222 -10.38 13.16 10.78
N SER A 223 -9.32 13.29 11.58
CA SER A 223 -8.42 14.44 11.57
C SER A 223 -7.08 14.09 12.23
N PHE A 224 -6.12 15.01 12.20
CA PHE A 224 -4.85 14.87 12.92
C PHE A 224 -4.94 15.10 14.43
N THR A 225 -6.09 15.56 14.92
CA THR A 225 -6.35 15.86 16.32
C THR A 225 -7.53 15.06 16.88
N ASP A 226 -8.07 14.15 16.08
CA ASP A 226 -9.09 13.21 16.50
C ASP A 226 -8.46 11.90 17.00
N LYS A 227 -9.00 11.38 18.10
CA LYS A 227 -8.50 10.14 18.71
C LYS A 227 -8.46 8.98 17.73
N HIS A 228 -9.55 8.72 17.00
CA HIS A 228 -9.60 7.64 16.03
C HIS A 228 -8.60 7.84 14.90
N GLY A 229 -8.50 9.05 14.36
CA GLY A 229 -7.57 9.38 13.28
C GLY A 229 -6.11 9.10 13.66
N VAL A 230 -5.72 9.45 14.87
CA VAL A 230 -4.32 9.26 15.33
C VAL A 230 -4.08 7.82 15.80
N TYR A 231 -4.94 7.26 16.62
CA TYR A 231 -4.68 6.02 17.36
C TYR A 231 -5.26 4.75 16.74
N CYS A 232 -6.15 4.85 15.76
CA CYS A 232 -6.63 3.71 14.99
C CYS A 232 -6.15 3.77 13.55
N HIS A 233 -6.53 4.81 12.80
CA HIS A 233 -6.25 4.86 11.37
C HIS A 233 -4.75 4.95 11.03
N ARG A 234 -3.98 5.73 11.80
CA ARG A 234 -2.54 5.93 11.56
C ARG A 234 -1.65 4.89 12.22
N ALA A 235 -2.17 4.16 13.19
CA ALA A 235 -1.42 3.19 13.97
C ALA A 235 -1.33 1.84 13.26
N THR A 236 -0.26 1.12 13.51
CA THR A 236 0.02 -0.22 12.94
C THR A 236 -1.11 -1.22 13.12
N ARG A 237 -1.87 -1.10 14.21
CA ARG A 237 -3.03 -1.95 14.51
C ARG A 237 -4.15 -1.88 13.50
N ALA A 238 -4.13 -0.93 12.56
CA ALA A 238 -5.08 -0.80 11.47
C ALA A 238 -4.58 -1.41 10.16
N HIS A 239 -3.40 -2.03 10.13
CA HIS A 239 -2.72 -2.44 8.90
C HIS A 239 -2.28 -3.90 8.96
N ASN A 240 -2.16 -4.54 7.79
CA ASN A 240 -1.75 -5.93 7.64
C ASN A 240 -0.23 -6.08 7.91
N SER A 241 0.16 -5.95 9.17
CA SER A 241 1.54 -5.94 9.64
C SER A 241 1.68 -6.73 10.94
N ILE A 242 2.65 -6.41 11.78
CA ILE A 242 2.94 -7.12 13.05
C ILE A 242 2.78 -6.16 14.24
N LEU A 243 2.32 -6.66 15.39
CA LEU A 243 2.49 -6.00 16.69
C LEU A 243 3.45 -6.81 17.56
N VAL A 244 4.18 -6.12 18.43
CA VAL A 244 5.12 -6.67 19.39
C VAL A 244 4.60 -6.35 20.79
N ASN A 245 4.23 -7.36 21.60
CA ASN A 245 3.54 -7.16 22.88
C ASN A 245 2.29 -6.25 22.76
N GLY A 246 1.56 -6.32 21.64
CA GLY A 246 0.42 -5.45 21.35
C GLY A 246 0.79 -4.02 20.92
N MET A 247 2.06 -3.69 20.89
CA MET A 247 2.56 -2.36 20.49
C MET A 247 2.92 -2.33 19.01
N GLY A 248 2.68 -1.17 18.38
CA GLY A 248 2.92 -0.92 16.96
C GLY A 248 4.16 -0.06 16.70
N GLN A 249 4.30 0.31 15.45
CA GLN A 249 5.37 1.18 14.97
C GLN A 249 5.19 2.60 15.49
N ARG A 250 6.30 3.29 15.76
CA ARG A 250 6.26 4.70 16.16
C ARG A 250 5.76 5.58 15.01
N ILE A 251 5.00 6.61 15.35
CA ILE A 251 4.55 7.60 14.38
C ILE A 251 5.60 8.72 14.32
N GLY A 252 6.07 9.02 13.10
CA GLY A 252 7.12 10.00 12.85
C GLY A 252 8.05 9.54 11.73
N THR A 253 9.02 10.36 11.37
CA THR A 253 10.08 10.03 10.41
C THR A 253 11.00 8.93 10.93
N GLU A 254 11.12 8.81 12.23
CA GLU A 254 11.96 7.86 12.93
C GLU A 254 11.44 6.41 12.83
N GLY A 255 10.13 6.26 12.53
CA GLY A 255 9.47 4.96 12.32
C GLY A 255 9.56 4.50 10.86
N TYR A 256 10.77 4.34 10.34
CA TYR A 256 11.00 4.04 8.93
C TYR A 256 11.34 2.57 8.66
N GLY A 257 11.17 2.19 7.41
CA GLY A 257 11.62 0.94 6.84
C GLY A 257 12.25 1.21 5.47
N TRP A 258 12.68 0.18 4.76
CA TRP A 258 13.19 0.28 3.39
C TRP A 258 13.05 -1.05 2.65
N ILE A 259 13.25 -1.02 1.34
CA ILE A 259 13.28 -2.20 0.48
C ILE A 259 14.74 -2.51 0.10
N PRO A 260 15.44 -3.39 0.85
CA PRO A 260 16.84 -3.71 0.59
C PRO A 260 17.05 -4.59 -0.64
N ARG A 261 16.05 -5.39 -1.03
CA ARG A 261 16.15 -6.34 -2.15
C ARG A 261 14.82 -6.46 -2.88
N HIS A 262 14.90 -6.55 -4.19
CA HIS A 262 13.75 -6.84 -5.03
C HIS A 262 14.19 -7.48 -6.35
N TYR A 263 13.24 -8.18 -6.97
CA TYR A 263 13.36 -8.74 -8.30
C TYR A 263 11.97 -8.80 -8.95
N VAL A 264 11.89 -8.49 -10.24
CA VAL A 264 10.62 -8.52 -10.97
C VAL A 264 10.80 -9.30 -12.26
N SER A 265 9.94 -10.27 -12.49
CA SER A 265 9.79 -10.98 -13.75
C SER A 265 8.36 -11.51 -13.93
N ASP A 266 8.04 -12.01 -15.12
CA ASP A 266 6.70 -12.54 -15.42
C ASP A 266 6.39 -13.87 -14.73
N ASN A 267 7.42 -14.62 -14.31
CA ASN A 267 7.24 -15.92 -13.68
C ASN A 267 7.20 -15.83 -12.15
N ILE A 268 8.05 -14.98 -11.58
CA ILE A 268 8.18 -14.82 -10.14
C ILE A 268 8.70 -13.41 -9.87
N SER A 269 8.11 -12.73 -8.91
CA SER A 269 8.64 -11.47 -8.43
C SER A 269 8.86 -11.53 -6.93
N TYR A 270 9.82 -10.76 -6.45
CA TYR A 270 10.25 -10.76 -5.06
C TYR A 270 10.48 -9.34 -4.56
N VAL A 271 10.06 -9.08 -3.32
CA VAL A 271 10.41 -7.88 -2.58
C VAL A 271 10.67 -8.23 -1.12
N ALA A 272 11.72 -7.65 -0.55
CA ALA A 272 11.98 -7.70 0.88
C ALA A 272 11.85 -6.29 1.46
N GLY A 273 11.07 -6.16 2.54
CA GLY A 273 11.03 -4.96 3.35
C GLY A 273 11.70 -5.20 4.69
N ASP A 274 12.48 -4.23 5.15
CA ASP A 274 13.08 -4.22 6.47
C ASP A 274 12.46 -3.06 7.29
N ALA A 275 11.72 -3.40 8.34
CA ALA A 275 11.05 -2.47 9.24
C ALA A 275 11.63 -2.55 10.67
N SER A 276 12.87 -3.01 10.82
CA SER A 276 13.53 -3.18 12.12
C SER A 276 13.64 -1.87 12.90
N ASN A 277 13.74 -0.72 12.22
CA ASN A 277 13.77 0.60 12.86
C ASN A 277 12.39 1.26 13.06
N ALA A 278 11.31 0.57 12.67
CA ALA A 278 9.98 1.18 12.72
C ALA A 278 9.40 1.26 14.13
N TYR A 279 9.80 0.35 15.03
CA TYR A 279 9.24 0.26 16.38
C TYR A 279 10.00 1.11 17.40
N GLY A 280 9.33 1.47 18.48
CA GLY A 280 9.90 2.24 19.59
C GLY A 280 8.98 3.37 20.05
N LYS A 281 9.47 4.19 20.98
CA LYS A 281 8.73 5.35 21.52
C LYS A 281 8.46 6.39 20.45
N VAL A 282 7.29 7.03 20.50
CA VAL A 282 7.00 8.20 19.68
C VAL A 282 7.79 9.38 20.24
N ILE A 283 8.72 9.90 19.45
CA ILE A 283 9.63 11.01 19.85
C ILE A 283 9.44 12.26 18.99
N SER A 284 8.71 12.17 17.90
CA SER A 284 8.43 13.30 17.00
C SER A 284 7.67 14.42 17.74
N PRO A 285 8.21 15.66 17.84
CA PRO A 285 7.55 16.76 18.53
C PRO A 285 6.15 17.06 17.99
N LEU A 286 5.96 16.93 16.66
CA LEU A 286 4.66 17.10 16.02
C LEU A 286 3.65 16.07 16.53
N TRP A 287 4.05 14.79 16.59
CA TRP A 287 3.13 13.72 16.99
C TRP A 287 2.89 13.71 18.51
N LEU A 288 3.87 14.09 19.31
CA LEU A 288 3.66 14.32 20.75
C LEU A 288 2.62 15.44 20.98
N LEU A 289 2.70 16.53 20.20
CA LEU A 289 1.68 17.59 20.25
C LEU A 289 0.29 17.06 19.79
N ARG A 290 0.23 16.28 18.72
CA ARG A 290 -1.03 15.69 18.23
C ARG A 290 -1.65 14.72 19.23
N GLY A 291 -0.84 13.92 19.94
CA GLY A 291 -1.27 13.10 21.06
C GLY A 291 -1.96 13.94 22.15
N LYS A 292 -1.31 14.99 22.61
CA LYS A 292 -1.91 15.93 23.58
C LYS A 292 -3.23 16.54 23.08
N GLN A 293 -3.26 17.01 21.83
CA GLN A 293 -4.47 17.58 21.21
C GLN A 293 -5.60 16.57 21.07
N SER A 294 -5.28 15.28 20.91
CA SER A 294 -6.24 14.17 20.85
C SER A 294 -6.63 13.68 22.24
N ASN A 295 -6.07 14.27 23.31
CA ASN A 295 -6.27 13.82 24.69
C ASN A 295 -6.00 12.33 24.86
N LEU A 296 -4.89 11.84 24.31
CA LEU A 296 -4.38 10.48 24.43
C LEU A 296 -2.87 10.51 24.60
N GLU A 297 -2.36 9.60 25.39
CA GLU A 297 -0.95 9.44 25.71
C GLU A 297 -0.33 8.31 24.88
N TYR A 298 0.87 8.51 24.37
CA TYR A 298 1.64 7.42 23.78
C TYR A 298 2.27 6.59 24.87
N SER A 299 1.60 5.50 25.22
CA SER A 299 1.97 4.57 26.31
C SER A 299 1.82 3.13 25.85
N PRO A 300 2.36 2.15 26.60
CA PRO A 300 2.18 0.72 26.31
C PRO A 300 0.70 0.31 26.20
N GLU A 301 -0.16 0.84 27.09
CA GLU A 301 -1.60 0.56 27.10
C GLU A 301 -2.28 1.06 25.83
N ASN A 302 -1.79 2.16 25.30
CA ASN A 302 -2.26 2.73 24.04
C ASN A 302 -1.53 2.18 22.81
N GLY A 303 -0.56 1.30 22.99
CA GLY A 303 0.14 0.55 21.94
C GLY A 303 1.42 1.18 21.42
N TRP A 304 2.12 1.96 22.24
CA TRP A 304 3.44 2.51 21.92
C TRP A 304 4.37 2.49 23.11
N ASP A 305 5.51 1.84 22.96
CA ASP A 305 6.69 1.95 23.80
C ASP A 305 7.90 1.37 23.05
N ASP A 306 9.03 1.31 23.72
CA ASP A 306 10.14 0.51 23.26
C ASP A 306 9.79 -0.97 23.35
N THR A 307 9.84 -1.66 22.22
CA THR A 307 9.48 -3.07 22.11
C THR A 307 10.68 -4.00 22.21
N GLY A 308 11.90 -3.46 22.22
CA GLY A 308 13.13 -4.22 22.10
C GLY A 308 13.24 -5.00 20.77
N LEU A 309 12.51 -4.57 19.72
CA LEU A 309 12.58 -5.20 18.39
C LEU A 309 13.98 -5.03 17.78
N LYS A 310 14.57 -6.13 17.30
CA LYS A 310 15.84 -6.16 16.57
C LYS A 310 15.67 -6.38 15.09
N VAL A 311 14.77 -7.29 14.72
CA VAL A 311 14.53 -7.66 13.31
C VAL A 311 13.04 -7.75 13.05
N PHE A 312 12.60 -7.03 12.01
CA PHE A 312 11.37 -7.31 11.31
C PHE A 312 11.61 -7.18 9.81
N ARG A 313 11.86 -8.32 9.17
CA ARG A 313 11.93 -8.43 7.71
C ARG A 313 10.75 -9.20 7.18
N ARG A 314 10.08 -8.65 6.18
CA ARG A 314 9.01 -9.31 5.43
C ARG A 314 9.47 -9.54 4.01
N HIS A 315 9.44 -10.79 3.60
CA HIS A 315 9.69 -11.22 2.24
C HIS A 315 8.36 -11.54 1.57
N ILE A 316 8.15 -11.02 0.37
CA ILE A 316 6.96 -11.32 -0.44
C ILE A 316 7.45 -11.86 -1.78
N VAL A 317 6.92 -13.03 -2.16
CA VAL A 317 7.14 -13.66 -3.47
C VAL A 317 5.79 -13.77 -4.15
N THR A 318 5.62 -13.14 -5.32
CA THR A 318 4.42 -13.33 -6.15
C THR A 318 4.70 -14.36 -7.24
N LEU A 319 3.75 -15.26 -7.48
CA LEU A 319 3.94 -16.48 -8.24
C LEU A 319 3.30 -16.37 -9.64
N GLY A 320 3.89 -15.55 -10.47
CA GLY A 320 3.43 -15.32 -11.84
C GLY A 320 1.99 -14.80 -11.91
N LYS A 321 1.24 -15.27 -12.89
CA LYS A 321 -0.18 -14.90 -13.12
C LYS A 321 -1.17 -15.74 -12.31
N SER A 322 -0.71 -16.52 -11.34
CA SER A 322 -1.54 -17.47 -10.61
C SER A 322 -2.47 -16.86 -9.55
N GLY A 323 -2.23 -15.62 -9.16
CA GLY A 323 -2.89 -15.01 -8.00
C GLY A 323 -2.33 -15.45 -6.65
N TYR A 324 -1.34 -16.35 -6.62
CA TYR A 324 -0.65 -16.74 -5.41
C TYR A 324 0.48 -15.78 -5.05
N SER A 325 0.62 -15.56 -3.74
CA SER A 325 1.77 -14.88 -3.15
C SER A 325 2.19 -15.62 -1.89
N PHE A 326 3.48 -15.69 -1.65
CA PHE A 326 4.06 -16.24 -0.44
C PHE A 326 4.70 -15.11 0.37
N ILE A 327 4.38 -15.02 1.66
CA ILE A 327 4.90 -14.03 2.59
C ILE A 327 5.65 -14.77 3.70
N TYR A 328 6.87 -14.33 3.99
CA TYR A 328 7.68 -14.88 5.06
C TYR A 328 8.20 -13.76 5.95
N ASP A 329 7.92 -13.84 7.26
CA ASP A 329 8.33 -12.87 8.25
C ASP A 329 9.46 -13.42 9.13
N GLU A 330 10.56 -12.67 9.22
CA GLU A 330 11.63 -12.86 10.17
C GLU A 330 11.49 -11.84 11.30
N LEU A 331 11.36 -12.34 12.53
CA LEU A 331 11.12 -11.53 13.72
C LEU A 331 12.11 -11.90 14.83
N GLU A 332 12.74 -10.88 15.42
CA GLU A 332 13.65 -11.02 16.55
C GLU A 332 13.52 -9.83 17.51
N ALA A 333 13.51 -10.10 18.83
CA ALA A 333 13.50 -9.09 19.87
C ALA A 333 14.60 -9.37 20.92
N GLU A 334 14.92 -8.38 21.74
CA GLU A 334 15.91 -8.49 22.82
C GLU A 334 15.48 -9.48 23.89
N GLU A 335 14.21 -9.45 24.26
CA GLU A 335 13.60 -10.32 25.25
C GLU A 335 12.40 -11.08 24.66
N PRO A 336 11.92 -12.16 25.31
CA PRO A 336 10.74 -12.88 24.83
C PRO A 336 9.49 -12.01 24.82
N VAL A 337 8.91 -11.83 23.65
CA VAL A 337 7.72 -11.01 23.39
C VAL A 337 6.63 -11.84 22.72
N THR A 338 5.39 -11.38 22.77
CA THR A 338 4.32 -11.92 21.93
C THR A 338 4.35 -11.24 20.56
N TRP A 339 4.17 -12.03 19.51
CA TRP A 339 4.11 -11.58 18.13
C TRP A 339 2.68 -11.69 17.61
N SER A 340 2.10 -10.60 17.16
CA SER A 340 0.73 -10.61 16.64
C SER A 340 0.72 -10.28 15.14
N TYR A 341 0.28 -11.25 14.35
CA TYR A 341 0.03 -11.10 12.91
C TYR A 341 -1.36 -10.51 12.70
N LEU A 342 -1.46 -9.47 11.88
CA LEU A 342 -2.69 -8.70 11.66
C LEU A 342 -3.19 -8.83 10.23
N LEU A 343 -4.50 -9.03 10.08
CA LEU A 343 -5.22 -8.87 8.82
C LEU A 343 -6.50 -8.05 9.03
N HIS A 344 -6.89 -7.30 8.00
CA HIS A 344 -8.04 -6.40 8.07
C HIS A 344 -8.87 -6.47 6.80
N THR A 345 -10.17 -6.25 6.94
CA THR A 345 -11.09 -6.02 5.82
C THR A 345 -11.96 -4.80 6.10
N VAL A 346 -12.36 -4.09 5.05
CA VAL A 346 -13.16 -2.85 5.16
C VAL A 346 -14.57 -2.99 4.60
N THR A 347 -14.84 -4.04 3.84
CA THR A 347 -16.13 -4.24 3.17
C THR A 347 -16.97 -5.32 3.84
N ASN A 348 -16.39 -6.49 4.11
CA ASN A 348 -17.08 -7.65 4.67
C ASN A 348 -16.30 -8.23 5.85
N PRO A 349 -16.95 -8.90 6.81
CA PRO A 349 -16.26 -9.69 7.83
C PRO A 349 -15.39 -10.77 7.20
N MET A 350 -14.35 -11.17 7.92
CA MET A 350 -13.50 -12.30 7.55
C MET A 350 -14.09 -13.60 8.07
N ASN A 351 -13.97 -14.68 7.29
CA ASN A 351 -14.14 -16.04 7.77
C ASN A 351 -12.82 -16.57 8.30
N VAL A 352 -12.82 -17.24 9.46
CA VAL A 352 -11.62 -17.77 10.09
C VAL A 352 -11.84 -19.21 10.51
N ASP A 353 -10.99 -20.11 9.98
CA ASP A 353 -10.95 -21.52 10.31
C ASP A 353 -9.58 -21.93 10.82
N LYS A 354 -9.52 -22.81 11.81
CA LYS A 354 -8.28 -23.36 12.35
C LYS A 354 -8.15 -24.84 12.02
N THR A 355 -7.02 -25.20 11.46
CA THR A 355 -6.59 -26.60 11.34
C THR A 355 -5.43 -26.88 12.29
N LYS A 356 -4.94 -28.12 12.28
CA LYS A 356 -3.71 -28.48 13.02
C LYS A 356 -2.44 -27.89 12.36
N GLU A 357 -2.50 -27.50 11.09
CA GLU A 357 -1.34 -27.11 10.29
C GLU A 357 -1.27 -25.61 10.06
N TYR A 358 -2.41 -24.93 9.93
CA TYR A 358 -2.49 -23.49 9.63
C TYR A 358 -3.77 -22.86 10.17
N VAL A 359 -3.77 -21.54 10.24
CA VAL A 359 -4.99 -20.75 10.38
C VAL A 359 -5.37 -20.25 8.97
N HIS A 360 -6.59 -20.52 8.55
CA HIS A 360 -7.15 -20.03 7.29
C HIS A 360 -8.01 -18.81 7.56
N ILE A 361 -7.73 -17.72 6.86
CA ILE A 361 -8.47 -16.45 6.94
C ILE A 361 -8.90 -16.08 5.54
N GLN A 362 -10.19 -15.84 5.35
CA GLN A 362 -10.76 -15.50 4.06
C GLN A 362 -11.38 -14.10 4.08
N ALA A 363 -10.95 -13.26 3.15
CA ALA A 363 -11.55 -11.97 2.83
C ALA A 363 -12.36 -12.07 1.55
N THR A 364 -13.56 -11.45 1.51
CA THR A 364 -14.45 -11.49 0.34
C THR A 364 -14.86 -10.09 -0.10
N SER A 365 -15.03 -9.91 -1.41
CA SER A 365 -15.69 -8.76 -2.01
C SER A 365 -16.89 -9.23 -2.85
N LYS A 366 -17.46 -8.34 -3.66
CA LYS A 366 -18.53 -8.71 -4.58
C LYS A 366 -18.09 -9.83 -5.53
N ASP A 367 -16.91 -9.67 -6.14
CA ASP A 367 -16.45 -10.49 -7.28
C ASP A 367 -15.18 -11.31 -6.95
N GLY A 368 -14.57 -11.11 -5.78
CA GLY A 368 -13.28 -11.70 -5.45
C GLY A 368 -13.16 -12.25 -4.04
N VAL A 369 -12.18 -13.11 -3.89
CA VAL A 369 -11.78 -13.75 -2.63
C VAL A 369 -10.27 -13.62 -2.48
N SER A 370 -9.80 -13.43 -1.25
CA SER A 370 -8.39 -13.60 -0.88
C SER A 370 -8.32 -14.52 0.32
N ASP A 371 -7.72 -15.69 0.14
CA ASP A 371 -7.46 -16.66 1.18
C ASP A 371 -6.04 -16.44 1.72
N ALA A 372 -5.90 -16.41 3.05
CA ALA A 372 -4.62 -16.38 3.73
C ALA A 372 -4.47 -17.65 4.57
N TYR A 373 -3.46 -18.44 4.26
CA TYR A 373 -3.08 -19.65 5.03
C TYR A 373 -1.83 -19.31 5.84
N LEU A 374 -2.02 -19.10 7.15
CA LEU A 374 -0.98 -18.67 8.08
C LEU A 374 -0.38 -19.87 8.81
N PHE A 375 0.89 -20.12 8.58
CA PHE A 375 1.71 -21.16 9.22
C PHE A 375 2.65 -20.53 10.24
N SER A 376 2.88 -21.25 11.35
CA SER A 376 3.81 -20.84 12.41
C SER A 376 4.39 -22.06 13.15
N ALA A 377 5.43 -21.83 13.96
CA ALA A 377 6.07 -22.91 14.74
C ALA A 377 5.19 -23.45 15.88
N GLY A 378 4.28 -22.63 16.40
CA GLY A 378 3.45 -22.96 17.56
C GLY A 378 1.99 -22.62 17.36
N THR A 379 1.19 -22.94 18.35
CA THR A 379 -0.24 -22.60 18.37
C THR A 379 -0.44 -21.10 18.51
N LEU A 380 -1.32 -20.55 17.68
CA LEU A 380 -1.69 -19.14 17.70
C LEU A 380 -3.04 -18.94 18.43
N ARG A 381 -3.09 -17.96 19.29
CA ARG A 381 -4.36 -17.43 19.81
C ARG A 381 -4.92 -16.48 18.79
N THR A 382 -6.14 -16.70 18.31
CA THR A 382 -6.76 -15.85 17.31
C THR A 382 -7.95 -15.10 17.89
N ASP A 383 -8.10 -13.87 17.48
CA ASP A 383 -9.24 -13.01 17.78
C ASP A 383 -9.73 -12.32 16.51
N THR A 384 -11.03 -12.07 16.43
CA THR A 384 -11.67 -11.31 15.35
C THR A 384 -12.67 -10.34 15.95
N THR A 385 -12.54 -9.07 15.61
CA THR A 385 -13.42 -8.02 16.11
C THR A 385 -13.74 -6.98 15.05
N SER A 386 -14.90 -6.34 15.15
CA SER A 386 -15.24 -5.14 14.39
C SER A 386 -15.10 -3.85 15.21
N ARG A 387 -14.61 -3.96 16.45
CA ARG A 387 -14.44 -2.80 17.33
C ARG A 387 -13.08 -2.15 17.07
N PHE A 388 -13.12 -0.86 16.82
CA PHE A 388 -11.90 -0.04 16.83
C PHE A 388 -11.43 0.18 18.26
N PHE A 389 -10.13 0.32 18.44
CA PHE A 389 -9.51 0.70 19.71
C PHE A 389 -10.09 2.01 20.26
N VAL A 390 -10.32 2.98 19.40
CA VAL A 390 -11.10 4.19 19.66
C VAL A 390 -12.22 4.24 18.65
N PRO A 391 -13.50 4.43 19.06
CA PRO A 391 -14.64 4.49 18.15
C PRO A 391 -14.44 5.55 17.06
N ALA A 392 -14.86 5.22 15.84
CA ALA A 392 -14.85 6.14 14.70
C ALA A 392 -16.18 6.90 14.64
N VAL A 393 -16.12 8.18 14.96
CA VAL A 393 -17.28 9.09 14.89
C VAL A 393 -16.94 10.24 13.96
N ASN A 394 -17.84 10.57 13.06
CA ASN A 394 -17.64 11.71 12.17
C ASN A 394 -18.04 13.01 12.87
N TRP A 395 -17.10 13.60 13.59
CA TRP A 395 -17.27 14.88 14.30
C TRP A 395 -17.53 16.09 13.38
N LEU A 396 -17.31 15.94 12.09
CA LEU A 396 -17.52 17.01 11.10
C LEU A 396 -18.90 16.96 10.45
N ARG A 397 -19.65 15.89 10.65
CA ARG A 397 -20.98 15.67 10.04
C ARG A 397 -21.98 15.21 11.08
N ALA A 398 -22.83 16.13 11.50
CA ALA A 398 -24.02 15.83 12.25
C ALA A 398 -25.20 15.51 11.31
N ASP A 399 -26.14 14.68 11.76
CA ASP A 399 -27.47 14.53 11.12
C ASP A 399 -28.37 15.76 11.39
N ALA A 400 -29.58 15.71 10.86
CA ALA A 400 -30.57 16.79 11.04
C ALA A 400 -30.93 17.08 12.52
N ASN A 401 -30.64 16.13 13.43
CA ASN A 401 -30.89 16.25 14.87
C ASN A 401 -29.65 16.66 15.67
N GLY A 402 -28.52 16.92 14.98
CA GLY A 402 -27.25 17.28 15.63
C GLY A 402 -26.42 16.10 16.13
N TYR A 403 -26.82 14.85 15.87
CA TYR A 403 -26.05 13.67 16.24
C TYR A 403 -24.97 13.36 15.21
N PHE A 404 -23.77 13.08 15.69
CA PHE A 404 -22.67 12.71 14.82
C PHE A 404 -22.86 11.31 14.25
N LYS A 405 -22.78 11.18 12.93
CA LYS A 405 -22.94 9.91 12.24
C LYS A 405 -21.74 9.00 12.49
N PRO A 406 -21.91 7.77 12.96
CA PRO A 406 -20.83 6.82 13.08
C PRO A 406 -20.30 6.45 11.68
N TYR A 407 -19.00 6.18 11.61
CA TYR A 407 -18.41 5.56 10.43
C TYR A 407 -18.75 4.06 10.39
N PRO A 408 -18.78 3.45 9.19
CA PRO A 408 -18.94 2.00 9.07
C PRO A 408 -17.85 1.25 9.81
N ASN A 409 -18.18 0.07 10.35
CA ASN A 409 -17.21 -0.81 10.97
C ASN A 409 -16.25 -1.40 9.93
N HIS A 410 -15.02 -1.69 10.38
CA HIS A 410 -14.05 -2.53 9.68
C HIS A 410 -13.74 -3.74 10.57
N TRP A 411 -13.22 -4.82 9.99
CA TRP A 411 -12.93 -6.05 10.71
C TRP A 411 -11.43 -6.24 10.88
N HIS A 412 -11.06 -6.74 12.03
CA HIS A 412 -9.68 -6.92 12.48
C HIS A 412 -9.50 -8.37 12.91
N PHE A 413 -8.55 -9.04 12.29
CA PHE A 413 -8.07 -10.35 12.71
C PHE A 413 -6.70 -10.20 13.35
N THR A 414 -6.49 -10.93 14.45
CA THR A 414 -5.20 -10.99 15.15
C THR A 414 -4.88 -12.45 15.45
N ALA A 415 -3.66 -12.87 15.12
CA ALA A 415 -3.10 -14.16 15.51
C ALA A 415 -1.85 -13.93 16.34
N THR A 416 -1.89 -14.29 17.63
CA THR A 416 -0.85 -13.98 18.61
C THR A 416 -0.14 -15.24 19.08
N SER A 417 1.20 -15.23 19.03
CA SER A 417 2.07 -16.30 19.55
C SER A 417 2.18 -16.27 21.07
N ASP A 418 2.71 -17.34 21.65
CA ASP A 418 3.32 -17.28 22.97
C ASP A 418 4.60 -16.43 22.93
N LYS A 419 5.14 -16.06 24.10
CA LYS A 419 6.35 -15.25 24.21
C LYS A 419 7.57 -15.98 23.66
N GLN A 420 8.24 -15.39 22.67
CA GLN A 420 9.45 -15.91 22.03
C GLN A 420 10.38 -14.75 21.65
N LYS A 421 11.70 -14.92 21.76
CA LYS A 421 12.69 -13.95 21.25
C LYS A 421 12.74 -13.92 19.74
N VAL A 422 12.66 -15.08 19.09
CA VAL A 422 12.68 -15.27 17.65
C VAL A 422 11.36 -15.87 17.22
N TYR A 423 10.77 -15.36 16.17
CA TYR A 423 9.56 -15.93 15.59
C TYR A 423 9.53 -15.82 14.08
N ARG A 424 8.73 -16.65 13.44
CA ARG A 424 8.56 -16.66 11.98
C ARG A 424 7.14 -16.98 11.63
N PHE A 425 6.59 -16.20 10.70
CA PHE A 425 5.35 -16.52 10.05
C PHE A 425 5.62 -16.87 8.59
N ALA A 426 4.90 -17.85 8.07
CA ALA A 426 4.83 -18.13 6.65
C ALA A 426 3.37 -18.07 6.24
N THR A 427 3.03 -17.21 5.28
CA THR A 427 1.66 -17.02 4.85
C THR A 427 1.56 -17.24 3.36
N ILE A 428 0.64 -18.08 2.92
CA ILE A 428 0.28 -18.20 1.50
C ILE A 428 -0.99 -17.40 1.29
N ILE A 429 -0.95 -16.45 0.36
CA ILE A 429 -2.12 -15.69 -0.07
C ILE A 429 -2.54 -16.22 -1.44
N TYR A 430 -3.83 -16.48 -1.61
CA TYR A 430 -4.44 -16.79 -2.90
C TYR A 430 -5.56 -15.80 -3.17
N THR A 431 -5.40 -14.95 -4.17
CA THR A 431 -6.39 -13.95 -4.57
C THR A 431 -6.96 -14.32 -5.94
N HIS A 432 -8.28 -14.48 -6.00
CA HIS A 432 -8.95 -15.06 -7.16
C HIS A 432 -10.41 -14.57 -7.31
N ALA A 433 -11.05 -14.91 -8.43
CA ALA A 433 -12.47 -14.71 -8.63
C ALA A 433 -13.30 -15.57 -7.66
N LYS A 434 -14.42 -15.06 -7.21
CA LYS A 434 -15.33 -15.77 -6.29
C LYS A 434 -15.85 -17.09 -6.88
N ASP A 435 -16.05 -17.13 -8.19
CA ASP A 435 -16.58 -18.29 -8.90
C ASP A 435 -15.52 -19.35 -9.21
N ASN A 436 -14.24 -19.11 -8.92
CA ASN A 436 -13.13 -20.05 -9.17
C ASN A 436 -12.87 -21.03 -8.01
N ALA A 437 -13.73 -21.12 -7.03
CA ALA A 437 -13.58 -21.98 -5.83
C ALA A 437 -13.60 -23.50 -6.12
N GLU A 438 -13.85 -23.92 -7.37
CA GLU A 438 -14.10 -25.34 -7.69
C GLU A 438 -12.86 -26.18 -8.01
N ASN A 439 -11.69 -25.60 -8.17
CA ASN A 439 -10.50 -26.40 -8.45
C ASN A 439 -9.79 -26.74 -7.11
N GLY A 440 -9.93 -27.97 -6.62
CA GLY A 440 -9.34 -28.48 -5.37
C GLY A 440 -7.80 -28.33 -5.20
N GLN A 441 -7.16 -27.56 -6.07
CA GLN A 441 -5.74 -27.15 -6.00
C GLN A 441 -5.52 -25.87 -5.19
N THR A 442 -6.58 -25.22 -4.68
CA THR A 442 -6.50 -23.92 -4.00
C THR A 442 -6.09 -24.00 -2.54
N VAL A 443 -6.19 -25.19 -1.93
CA VAL A 443 -5.84 -25.41 -0.51
C VAL A 443 -4.40 -25.91 -0.41
N PRO A 444 -3.56 -25.32 0.45
CA PRO A 444 -2.20 -25.79 0.68
C PRO A 444 -2.19 -27.21 1.24
N ARG A 445 -1.31 -28.04 0.70
CA ARG A 445 -1.11 -29.41 1.17
C ARG A 445 0.33 -29.60 1.63
N LYS A 446 0.51 -29.97 2.89
CA LYS A 446 1.82 -30.33 3.44
C LYS A 446 2.30 -31.67 2.86
N LEU A 447 3.53 -31.71 2.40
CA LEU A 447 4.18 -32.91 1.87
C LEU A 447 5.03 -33.60 2.94
N LYS A 448 5.49 -34.83 2.65
CA LYS A 448 6.31 -35.64 3.58
C LYS A 448 7.62 -34.97 3.97
N ASP A 449 8.22 -34.16 3.09
CA ASP A 449 9.46 -33.40 3.34
C ASP A 449 9.20 -32.06 4.07
N SER A 450 8.00 -31.86 4.59
CA SER A 450 7.53 -30.63 5.26
C SER A 450 7.42 -29.42 4.34
N SER A 451 7.57 -29.57 3.03
CA SER A 451 7.22 -28.52 2.08
C SER A 451 5.68 -28.42 1.92
N ILE A 452 5.24 -27.30 1.39
CA ILE A 452 3.83 -27.00 1.15
C ILE A 452 3.60 -26.91 -0.34
N GLN A 453 2.69 -27.72 -0.86
CA GLN A 453 2.24 -27.63 -2.25
C GLN A 453 0.98 -26.79 -2.34
N ILE A 454 0.97 -25.83 -3.29
CA ILE A 454 -0.23 -25.10 -3.69
C ILE A 454 -0.21 -24.86 -5.20
N GLY A 455 -1.24 -25.34 -5.90
CA GLY A 455 -1.23 -25.36 -7.36
C GLY A 455 0.04 -26.04 -7.90
N ASP A 456 0.72 -25.35 -8.80
CA ASP A 456 1.99 -25.80 -9.41
C ASP A 456 3.24 -25.38 -8.61
N TRP A 457 3.08 -24.95 -7.38
CA TRP A 457 4.18 -24.40 -6.58
C TRP A 457 4.47 -25.26 -5.36
N ASN A 458 5.73 -25.50 -5.11
CA ASN A 458 6.26 -26.11 -3.90
C ASN A 458 7.01 -25.05 -3.09
N ILE A 459 6.61 -24.89 -1.82
CA ILE A 459 7.16 -23.88 -0.92
C ILE A 459 7.75 -24.61 0.29
N LYS A 460 9.03 -24.42 0.53
CA LYS A 460 9.72 -24.88 1.73
C LYS A 460 10.12 -23.68 2.57
N ALA A 461 9.61 -23.58 3.80
CA ALA A 461 9.88 -22.44 4.68
C ALA A 461 10.21 -22.94 6.09
N ASN A 462 11.30 -22.44 6.65
CA ASN A 462 11.66 -22.72 8.03
C ASN A 462 10.87 -21.79 8.96
N VAL A 463 9.73 -22.25 9.47
CA VAL A 463 8.95 -21.55 10.50
C VAL A 463 9.44 -21.85 11.92
N SER A 464 10.33 -22.84 12.12
CA SER A 464 10.90 -23.15 13.42
C SER A 464 11.72 -21.97 13.96
N THR A 465 11.66 -21.73 15.26
CA THR A 465 12.48 -20.71 15.95
C THR A 465 13.96 -21.12 16.02
N ALA A 466 14.27 -22.40 15.78
CA ALA A 466 15.64 -22.91 15.70
C ALA A 466 16.24 -22.73 14.30
N GLY A 467 17.55 -22.53 14.23
CA GLY A 467 18.30 -22.39 12.99
C GLY A 467 18.10 -21.04 12.28
N LYS A 468 18.69 -20.89 11.11
CA LYS A 468 18.62 -19.67 10.32
C LYS A 468 17.28 -19.55 9.60
N PRO A 469 16.74 -18.34 9.41
CA PRO A 469 15.60 -18.11 8.55
C PRO A 469 15.94 -18.54 7.13
N SER A 470 15.02 -19.26 6.50
CA SER A 470 15.18 -19.69 5.10
C SER A 470 13.85 -20.06 4.48
N PHE A 471 13.71 -19.81 3.19
CA PHE A 471 12.62 -20.34 2.39
C PHE A 471 13.09 -20.61 0.96
N GLU A 472 12.36 -21.47 0.29
CA GLU A 472 12.55 -21.80 -1.12
C GLU A 472 11.18 -21.93 -1.78
N VAL A 473 11.07 -21.41 -2.99
CA VAL A 473 9.85 -21.50 -3.81
C VAL A 473 10.23 -22.06 -5.17
N ARG A 474 9.60 -23.16 -5.56
CA ARG A 474 9.85 -23.83 -6.85
C ARG A 474 8.56 -24.02 -7.62
N ASN A 475 8.62 -23.85 -8.93
CA ASN A 475 7.55 -24.26 -9.82
C ASN A 475 7.72 -25.72 -10.18
N THR A 476 6.72 -26.57 -9.93
CA THR A 476 6.81 -28.03 -10.15
C THR A 476 6.72 -28.45 -11.63
N ARG A 477 6.25 -27.56 -12.52
CA ARG A 477 6.16 -27.82 -13.97
C ARG A 477 7.36 -27.34 -14.77
N LYS A 478 8.15 -26.41 -14.21
CA LYS A 478 9.26 -25.76 -14.93
C LYS A 478 10.65 -26.21 -14.42
N GLY A 479 10.71 -27.09 -13.43
CA GLY A 479 11.93 -27.66 -12.87
C GLY A 479 12.59 -26.76 -11.85
#